data_de87d7a77a7cdc72447de22ac6fbfcf5
#
_entry.id   de87d7a77a7cdc72447de22ac6fbfcf5
#
_cell.length_a   1.000
_cell.length_b   1.000
_cell.length_c   1.000
_cell.angle_alpha   90.00
_cell.angle_beta   90.00
_cell.angle_gamma   90.00
#
_symmetry.space_group_name_H-M   'P 1'
#
loop_
_entity.id
_entity.type
_entity.pdbx_description
1 polymer ?
#
loop_
_entity_poly.entity_id
_entity_poly.type
_entity_poly.pdbx_seq_one_letter_code
_entity_poly.pdbx_strand_id
1 'polypeptide(L)'
;MAEAVTFDAEAVGALPRGWSAGLTGRGSARWTVESDVSAPSKPNVLKQSGQGDFPWCVLREVALTDGFVEVRLKPLSGKQDQAGGVVWRWKDGNNYDVARANALENNVSLYYTQNGRRNTLKCVDAPVAANAWHTLRVEFAGKRIRVALGGKRFIELDDDRMGGWGAVGVWTKADSVTVFDDFSYGATVGQ
;
A
#
# COMPACT_ATOMS: atom_id res chain seq x y z
N MET A 1 -3.53 19.66 2.69
CA MET A 1 -2.54 19.42 3.76
C MET A 1 -2.21 17.95 3.79
N ALA A 2 -0.93 17.56 3.95
CA ALA A 2 -0.54 16.16 4.04
C ALA A 2 -0.71 15.66 5.47
N GLU A 3 -1.23 14.46 5.61
CA GLU A 3 -1.33 13.74 6.88
C GLU A 3 -0.24 12.66 6.92
N ALA A 4 0.37 12.45 8.09
CA ALA A 4 1.43 11.46 8.29
C ALA A 4 1.09 10.55 9.46
N VAL A 5 1.37 9.25 9.29
CA VAL A 5 1.13 8.20 10.28
C VAL A 5 2.41 7.39 10.48
N THR A 6 2.87 7.26 11.72
CA THR A 6 4.12 6.57 12.06
C THR A 6 3.95 5.31 12.90
N PHE A 7 2.80 5.05 13.48
CA PHE A 7 2.49 3.93 14.38
C PHE A 7 3.20 3.96 15.74
N ASP A 8 4.01 4.97 16.04
CA ASP A 8 4.89 5.00 17.20
C ASP A 8 4.13 5.18 18.53
N ALA A 9 2.92 5.76 18.49
CA ALA A 9 2.04 5.91 19.64
C ALA A 9 1.01 4.78 19.77
N GLU A 10 1.07 3.77 18.90
CA GLU A 10 0.13 2.66 18.88
C GLU A 10 0.59 1.48 19.73
N ALA A 11 -0.37 0.67 20.20
CA ALA A 11 -0.07 -0.50 21.02
C ALA A 11 0.56 -1.62 20.17
N VAL A 12 1.71 -2.13 20.59
CA VAL A 12 2.36 -3.28 19.97
C VAL A 12 1.47 -4.53 20.11
N GLY A 13 1.36 -5.31 19.04
CA GLY A 13 0.57 -6.53 18.98
C GLY A 13 -0.89 -6.32 18.59
N ALA A 14 -1.31 -5.10 18.36
CA ALA A 14 -2.68 -4.73 17.98
C ALA A 14 -2.73 -4.02 16.64
N LEU A 15 -3.92 -3.93 16.07
CA LEU A 15 -4.20 -3.09 14.90
C LEU A 15 -4.13 -1.61 15.33
N PRO A 16 -3.52 -0.72 14.52
CA PRO A 16 -3.50 0.71 14.85
C PRO A 16 -4.91 1.30 14.91
N ARG A 17 -5.12 2.25 15.80
CA ARG A 17 -6.41 2.95 15.93
C ARG A 17 -6.76 3.67 14.62
N GLY A 18 -8.02 3.57 14.22
CA GLY A 18 -8.52 4.18 12.98
C GLY A 18 -8.28 3.35 11.72
N TRP A 19 -7.51 2.29 11.81
CA TRP A 19 -7.26 1.38 10.70
C TRP A 19 -8.19 0.17 10.77
N SER A 20 -8.57 -0.34 9.60
CA SER A 20 -9.38 -1.55 9.43
C SER A 20 -8.63 -2.53 8.55
N ALA A 21 -8.55 -3.78 8.98
CA ALA A 21 -7.86 -4.84 8.27
C ALA A 21 -8.84 -5.86 7.69
N GLY A 22 -8.44 -6.44 6.57
CA GLY A 22 -9.17 -7.52 5.91
C GLY A 22 -8.38 -8.05 4.73
N LEU A 23 -9.07 -8.74 3.84
CA LEU A 23 -8.47 -9.23 2.61
C LEU A 23 -9.51 -9.33 1.50
N THR A 24 -9.04 -9.23 0.27
CA THR A 24 -9.79 -9.60 -0.93
C THR A 24 -9.44 -11.04 -1.24
N GLY A 25 -10.45 -11.86 -1.52
CA GLY A 25 -10.23 -13.27 -1.79
C GLY A 25 -10.23 -14.13 -0.54
N ARG A 26 -9.38 -15.17 -0.52
CA ARG A 26 -9.35 -16.20 0.52
C ARG A 26 -8.08 -16.11 1.36
N GLY A 27 -8.16 -16.67 2.57
CA GLY A 27 -7.03 -16.77 3.46
C GLY A 27 -7.24 -16.04 4.77
N SER A 28 -6.13 -15.66 5.42
CA SER A 28 -6.14 -14.99 6.70
C SER A 28 -5.08 -13.89 6.74
N ALA A 29 -5.51 -12.65 6.84
CA ALA A 29 -4.60 -11.51 7.04
C ALA A 29 -4.26 -11.35 8.52
N ARG A 30 -3.04 -10.87 8.78
CA ARG A 30 -2.63 -10.51 10.14
C ARG A 30 -1.84 -9.20 10.10
N TRP A 31 -2.50 -8.14 10.52
CA TRP A 31 -1.91 -6.80 10.59
C TRP A 31 -1.73 -6.41 12.05
N THR A 32 -0.48 -6.15 12.45
CA THR A 32 -0.14 -5.77 13.82
C THR A 32 0.92 -4.69 13.84
N VAL A 33 0.82 -3.78 14.81
CA VAL A 33 1.92 -2.89 15.15
C VAL A 33 3.00 -3.70 15.85
N GLU A 34 4.24 -3.53 15.45
CA GLU A 34 5.39 -4.21 16.05
C GLU A 34 6.56 -3.25 16.23
N SER A 35 7.39 -3.52 17.25
CA SER A 35 8.65 -2.80 17.40
C SER A 35 9.67 -3.29 16.38
N ASP A 36 10.38 -2.37 15.76
CA ASP A 36 11.42 -2.69 14.77
C ASP A 36 12.55 -1.67 14.89
N VAL A 37 13.75 -2.15 15.21
CA VAL A 37 14.94 -1.29 15.38
C VAL A 37 15.36 -0.60 14.08
N SER A 38 14.94 -1.12 12.92
CA SER A 38 15.21 -0.54 11.61
C SER A 38 14.15 0.46 11.15
N ALA A 39 13.09 0.67 11.93
CA ALA A 39 11.99 1.55 11.55
C ALA A 39 12.50 2.94 11.18
N PRO A 40 12.08 3.51 10.04
CA PRO A 40 12.41 4.90 9.68
C PRO A 40 11.95 5.90 10.74
N SER A 41 10.76 5.71 11.28
CA SER A 41 10.26 6.40 12.49
C SER A 41 10.15 5.38 13.61
N LYS A 42 10.93 5.57 14.66
CA LYS A 42 11.02 4.61 15.77
C LYS A 42 10.02 4.92 16.86
N PRO A 43 9.53 3.88 17.57
CA PRO A 43 10.05 2.50 17.58
C PRO A 43 9.25 1.50 16.73
N ASN A 44 8.13 1.89 16.11
CA ASN A 44 7.14 0.93 15.62
C ASN A 44 6.95 0.94 14.11
N VAL A 45 6.50 -0.19 13.60
CA VAL A 45 6.07 -0.40 12.21
C VAL A 45 4.69 -1.07 12.20
N LEU A 46 4.02 -1.04 11.06
CA LEU A 46 2.85 -1.89 10.79
C LEU A 46 3.30 -3.10 9.99
N LYS A 47 2.98 -4.30 10.45
CA LYS A 47 3.41 -5.56 9.83
C LYS A 47 2.23 -6.40 9.37
N GLN A 48 2.30 -6.91 8.14
CA GLN A 48 1.45 -7.99 7.66
C GLN A 48 2.25 -9.30 7.71
N SER A 49 1.74 -10.30 8.45
CA SER A 49 2.37 -11.60 8.63
C SER A 49 1.44 -12.79 8.38
N GLY A 50 0.21 -12.53 7.96
CA GLY A 50 -0.74 -13.58 7.56
C GLY A 50 -0.51 -14.06 6.14
N GLN A 51 -1.32 -15.01 5.69
CA GLN A 51 -1.27 -15.56 4.35
C GLN A 51 -2.67 -15.55 3.73
N GLY A 52 -2.86 -14.77 2.69
CA GLY A 52 -4.15 -14.61 2.00
C GLY A 52 -3.94 -14.08 0.60
N ASP A 53 -4.97 -14.12 -0.22
CA ASP A 53 -4.84 -13.70 -1.62
C ASP A 53 -4.35 -12.24 -1.71
N PHE A 54 -5.09 -11.30 -1.10
CA PHE A 54 -4.77 -9.87 -1.15
C PHE A 54 -5.11 -9.20 0.18
N PRO A 55 -4.26 -9.30 1.21
CA PRO A 55 -4.46 -8.58 2.47
C PRO A 55 -4.36 -7.07 2.31
N TRP A 56 -5.24 -6.32 2.98
CA TRP A 56 -5.21 -4.86 3.03
C TRP A 56 -5.49 -4.35 4.44
N CYS A 57 -4.98 -3.14 4.71
CA CYS A 57 -5.23 -2.41 5.94
C CYS A 57 -5.43 -0.94 5.59
N VAL A 58 -6.59 -0.37 5.92
CA VAL A 58 -7.02 0.92 5.39
C VAL A 58 -7.52 1.87 6.48
N LEU A 59 -7.36 3.16 6.22
CA LEU A 59 -7.96 4.27 6.96
C LEU A 59 -9.33 4.58 6.34
N ARG A 60 -10.38 3.92 6.82
CA ARG A 60 -11.74 4.01 6.24
C ARG A 60 -12.35 5.40 6.26
N GLU A 61 -12.01 6.21 7.26
CA GLU A 61 -12.58 7.55 7.40
C GLU A 61 -11.96 8.57 6.45
N VAL A 62 -10.92 8.21 5.72
CA VAL A 62 -10.33 9.07 4.69
C VAL A 62 -11.19 9.01 3.43
N ALA A 63 -11.51 10.19 2.88
CA ALA A 63 -12.23 10.34 1.62
C ALA A 63 -11.41 11.26 0.71
N LEU A 64 -10.58 10.67 -0.13
CA LEU A 64 -9.65 11.38 -1.00
C LEU A 64 -10.02 11.12 -2.47
N THR A 65 -10.21 12.20 -3.24
CA THR A 65 -10.53 12.10 -4.67
C THR A 65 -9.28 12.20 -5.52
N ASP A 66 -8.56 13.33 -5.41
CA ASP A 66 -7.30 13.59 -6.09
C ASP A 66 -6.23 13.87 -5.04
N GLY A 67 -5.05 13.31 -5.21
CA GLY A 67 -4.00 13.49 -4.23
C GLY A 67 -2.84 12.55 -4.38
N PHE A 68 -2.28 12.16 -3.24
CA PHE A 68 -1.19 11.20 -3.18
C PHE A 68 -1.33 10.26 -1.98
N VAL A 69 -0.68 9.11 -2.10
CA VAL A 69 -0.44 8.16 -1.01
C VAL A 69 1.02 7.74 -1.10
N GLU A 70 1.71 7.75 0.04
CA GLU A 70 3.11 7.36 0.12
C GLU A 70 3.34 6.50 1.36
N VAL A 71 4.23 5.52 1.24
CA VAL A 71 4.61 4.67 2.37
C VAL A 71 6.06 4.23 2.22
N ARG A 72 6.75 4.04 3.33
CA ARG A 72 7.98 3.26 3.37
C ARG A 72 7.64 1.82 3.67
N LEU A 73 8.16 0.90 2.87
CA LEU A 73 7.94 -0.53 3.02
C LEU A 73 9.25 -1.30 2.94
N LYS A 74 9.29 -2.40 3.69
CA LYS A 74 10.43 -3.32 3.69
C LYS A 74 9.89 -4.74 3.53
N PRO A 75 10.10 -5.38 2.36
CA PRO A 75 9.73 -6.77 2.15
C PRO A 75 10.68 -7.68 2.95
N LEU A 76 10.14 -8.53 3.82
CA LEU A 76 10.94 -9.39 4.68
C LEU A 76 11.07 -10.80 4.12
N SER A 77 9.96 -11.41 3.71
CA SER A 77 9.93 -12.80 3.24
C SER A 77 8.70 -13.10 2.40
N GLY A 78 8.72 -14.25 1.77
CA GLY A 78 7.65 -14.83 0.97
C GLY A 78 8.23 -15.73 -0.11
N LYS A 79 7.56 -16.85 -0.36
CA LYS A 79 7.96 -17.80 -1.42
C LYS A 79 7.16 -17.59 -2.70
N GLN A 80 5.90 -17.18 -2.57
CA GLN A 80 5.04 -16.87 -3.70
C GLN A 80 5.21 -15.41 -4.13
N ASP A 81 5.24 -14.49 -3.15
CA ASP A 81 5.44 -13.07 -3.38
C ASP A 81 6.19 -12.44 -2.21
N GLN A 82 6.91 -11.34 -2.49
CA GLN A 82 7.51 -10.47 -1.49
C GLN A 82 7.10 -9.03 -1.81
N ALA A 83 5.82 -8.76 -1.63
CA ALA A 83 5.18 -7.55 -2.11
C ALA A 83 4.70 -6.66 -0.98
N GLY A 84 4.76 -5.36 -1.22
CA GLY A 84 4.06 -4.35 -0.43
C GLY A 84 3.53 -3.27 -1.35
N GLY A 85 2.37 -2.74 -1.01
CA GLY A 85 1.71 -1.76 -1.84
C GLY A 85 0.89 -0.74 -1.07
N VAL A 86 0.35 0.21 -1.82
CA VAL A 86 -0.62 1.20 -1.33
C VAL A 86 -1.93 1.04 -2.09
N VAL A 87 -3.04 1.29 -1.40
CA VAL A 87 -4.36 1.35 -1.98
C VAL A 87 -4.91 2.76 -1.88
N TRP A 88 -5.67 3.18 -2.86
CA TRP A 88 -6.39 4.45 -2.88
C TRP A 88 -7.70 4.28 -3.62
N ARG A 89 -8.56 5.28 -3.56
CA ARG A 89 -9.93 5.16 -4.09
C ARG A 89 -10.61 3.87 -3.62
N TRP A 90 -10.27 3.44 -2.40
CA TRP A 90 -10.81 2.23 -1.81
C TRP A 90 -12.27 2.47 -1.41
N LYS A 91 -13.19 1.75 -2.07
CA LYS A 91 -14.63 1.82 -1.83
C LYS A 91 -15.05 0.78 -0.80
N ASP A 92 -14.52 -0.42 -0.94
CA ASP A 92 -14.70 -1.59 -0.08
C ASP A 92 -13.59 -2.60 -0.38
N GLY A 93 -13.63 -3.75 0.31
CA GLY A 93 -12.61 -4.80 0.16
C GLY A 93 -12.54 -5.48 -1.20
N ASN A 94 -13.43 -5.15 -2.13
CA ASN A 94 -13.48 -5.71 -3.47
C ASN A 94 -13.31 -4.66 -4.58
N ASN A 95 -13.21 -3.37 -4.23
CA ASN A 95 -13.20 -2.28 -5.21
C ASN A 95 -12.22 -1.18 -4.80
N TYR A 96 -11.04 -1.16 -5.41
CA TYR A 96 -9.98 -0.19 -5.14
C TYR A 96 -8.89 -0.20 -6.20
N ASP A 97 -8.10 0.87 -6.26
CA ASP A 97 -6.84 0.92 -6.99
C ASP A 97 -5.71 0.49 -6.06
N VAL A 98 -4.67 -0.15 -6.63
CA VAL A 98 -3.50 -0.59 -5.89
C VAL A 98 -2.24 -0.51 -6.74
N ALA A 99 -1.14 -0.06 -6.14
CA ALA A 99 0.21 -0.15 -6.71
C ALA A 99 1.11 -0.91 -5.73
N ARG A 100 2.02 -1.73 -6.26
CA ARG A 100 2.93 -2.54 -5.43
C ARG A 100 4.36 -2.50 -5.94
N ALA A 101 5.30 -2.72 -5.02
CA ALA A 101 6.66 -3.15 -5.31
C ALA A 101 6.82 -4.60 -4.87
N ASN A 102 7.51 -5.44 -5.66
CA ASN A 102 7.72 -6.85 -5.36
C ASN A 102 9.20 -7.19 -5.44
N ALA A 103 9.78 -7.60 -4.31
CA ALA A 103 11.20 -7.94 -4.20
C ALA A 103 11.54 -9.31 -4.79
N LEU A 104 10.58 -10.23 -4.83
CA LEU A 104 10.79 -11.55 -5.42
C LEU A 104 10.83 -11.49 -6.95
N GLU A 105 9.97 -10.65 -7.54
CA GLU A 105 9.83 -10.51 -8.99
C GLU A 105 10.62 -9.34 -9.58
N ASN A 106 11.13 -8.43 -8.74
CA ASN A 106 11.80 -7.20 -9.17
C ASN A 106 10.96 -6.39 -10.15
N ASN A 107 9.80 -5.96 -9.68
CA ASN A 107 8.91 -5.12 -10.46
C ASN A 107 8.07 -4.15 -9.61
N VAL A 108 7.54 -3.15 -10.30
CA VAL A 108 6.50 -2.25 -9.82
C VAL A 108 5.27 -2.45 -10.71
N SER A 109 4.12 -2.62 -10.10
CA SER A 109 2.88 -2.90 -10.81
C SER A 109 1.75 -1.99 -10.35
N LEU A 110 0.86 -1.68 -11.28
CA LEU A 110 -0.37 -0.94 -11.06
C LEU A 110 -1.56 -1.80 -11.46
N TYR A 111 -2.54 -1.90 -10.55
CA TYR A 111 -3.75 -2.69 -10.75
C TYR A 111 -4.99 -1.88 -10.36
N TYR A 112 -6.13 -2.30 -10.87
CA TYR A 112 -7.41 -2.03 -10.24
C TYR A 112 -8.06 -3.34 -9.81
N THR A 113 -8.74 -3.33 -8.67
CA THR A 113 -9.55 -4.44 -8.18
C THR A 113 -11.01 -4.03 -8.28
N GLN A 114 -11.79 -4.80 -8.99
CA GLN A 114 -13.21 -4.54 -9.20
C GLN A 114 -14.00 -5.83 -9.02
N ASN A 115 -15.02 -5.78 -8.18
CA ASN A 115 -15.83 -6.95 -7.83
C ASN A 115 -14.99 -8.14 -7.37
N GLY A 116 -13.94 -7.86 -6.59
CA GLY A 116 -13.02 -8.86 -6.04
C GLY A 116 -11.99 -9.40 -7.02
N ARG A 117 -11.96 -8.92 -8.26
CA ARG A 117 -11.00 -9.35 -9.29
C ARG A 117 -9.94 -8.30 -9.51
N ARG A 118 -8.68 -8.69 -9.34
CA ARG A 118 -7.53 -7.84 -9.64
C ARG A 118 -7.20 -7.88 -11.13
N ASN A 119 -7.07 -6.71 -11.73
CA ASN A 119 -6.75 -6.54 -13.15
C ASN A 119 -5.47 -5.70 -13.29
N THR A 120 -4.51 -6.18 -14.07
CA THR A 120 -3.24 -5.48 -14.30
C THR A 120 -3.40 -4.37 -15.32
N LEU A 121 -3.01 -3.16 -14.94
CA LEU A 121 -2.92 -2.01 -15.85
C LEU A 121 -1.52 -1.89 -16.44
N LYS A 122 -0.49 -2.04 -15.62
CA LYS A 122 0.91 -1.96 -16.03
C LYS A 122 1.80 -2.70 -15.03
N CYS A 123 2.82 -3.38 -15.57
CA CYS A 123 3.90 -3.97 -14.80
C CYS A 123 5.23 -3.56 -15.43
N VAL A 124 6.17 -3.06 -14.63
CA VAL A 124 7.46 -2.55 -15.10
C VAL A 124 8.57 -3.16 -14.25
N ASP A 125 9.62 -3.62 -14.90
CA ASP A 125 10.82 -4.10 -14.21
C ASP A 125 11.46 -2.98 -13.41
N ALA A 126 11.78 -3.27 -12.17
CA ALA A 126 12.42 -2.35 -11.25
C ALA A 126 13.20 -3.13 -10.20
N PRO A 127 14.43 -2.72 -9.84
CA PRO A 127 15.14 -3.38 -8.76
C PRO A 127 14.44 -3.10 -7.42
N VAL A 128 14.07 -4.15 -6.70
CA VAL A 128 13.46 -4.06 -5.38
C VAL A 128 14.20 -5.03 -4.46
N ALA A 129 15.11 -4.50 -3.65
CA ALA A 129 15.87 -5.33 -2.73
C ALA A 129 14.97 -5.80 -1.57
N ALA A 130 15.04 -7.09 -1.24
CA ALA A 130 14.47 -7.63 -0.02
C ALA A 130 15.23 -7.11 1.21
N ASN A 131 14.57 -7.05 2.35
CA ASN A 131 15.15 -6.58 3.61
C ASN A 131 15.73 -5.16 3.56
N ALA A 132 15.19 -4.32 2.69
CA ALA A 132 15.57 -2.91 2.55
C ALA A 132 14.31 -2.04 2.54
N TRP A 133 14.43 -0.84 3.08
CA TRP A 133 13.36 0.14 3.06
C TRP A 133 13.27 0.81 1.69
N HIS A 134 12.06 0.88 1.14
CA HIS A 134 11.72 1.54 -0.12
C HIS A 134 10.61 2.54 0.10
N THR A 135 10.63 3.65 -0.60
CA THR A 135 9.54 4.61 -0.62
C THR A 135 8.70 4.39 -1.86
N LEU A 136 7.44 3.98 -1.68
CA LEU A 136 6.46 3.82 -2.75
C LEU A 136 5.47 4.99 -2.68
N ARG A 137 5.32 5.71 -3.79
CA ARG A 137 4.42 6.86 -3.89
C ARG A 137 3.54 6.76 -5.11
N VAL A 138 2.26 7.04 -4.93
CA VAL A 138 1.29 7.17 -6.01
C VAL A 138 0.68 8.56 -5.97
N GLU A 139 0.61 9.20 -7.11
CA GLU A 139 -0.11 10.46 -7.31
C GLU A 139 -1.25 10.23 -8.29
N PHE A 140 -2.41 10.78 -8.00
CA PHE A 140 -3.61 10.59 -8.82
C PHE A 140 -4.42 11.87 -8.88
N ALA A 141 -4.79 12.25 -10.10
CA ALA A 141 -5.62 13.44 -10.39
C ALA A 141 -6.51 13.13 -11.59
N GLY A 142 -7.82 13.17 -11.39
CA GLY A 142 -8.76 12.68 -12.39
C GLY A 142 -8.46 11.23 -12.77
N LYS A 143 -8.19 10.98 -14.04
CA LYS A 143 -7.78 9.66 -14.53
C LYS A 143 -6.27 9.44 -14.58
N ARG A 144 -5.45 10.49 -14.39
CA ARG A 144 -3.98 10.39 -14.43
C ARG A 144 -3.46 9.73 -13.15
N ILE A 145 -2.64 8.67 -13.32
CA ILE A 145 -2.00 7.94 -12.22
C ILE A 145 -0.49 7.87 -12.49
N ARG A 146 0.31 8.20 -11.46
CA ARG A 146 1.77 8.13 -11.49
C ARG A 146 2.25 7.31 -10.31
N VAL A 147 3.15 6.35 -10.56
CA VAL A 147 3.75 5.49 -9.55
C VAL A 147 5.25 5.67 -9.54
N ALA A 148 5.81 5.97 -8.38
CA ALA A 148 7.25 6.13 -8.16
C ALA A 148 7.74 5.22 -7.04
N LEU A 149 8.95 4.69 -7.21
CA LEU A 149 9.68 3.94 -6.19
C LEU A 149 11.06 4.57 -6.01
N GLY A 150 11.41 4.92 -4.75
CA GLY A 150 12.68 5.58 -4.45
C GLY A 150 12.84 6.93 -5.15
N GLY A 151 11.75 7.64 -5.40
CA GLY A 151 11.73 8.91 -6.11
C GLY A 151 11.77 8.81 -7.63
N LYS A 152 11.94 7.61 -8.19
CA LYS A 152 11.95 7.39 -9.64
C LYS A 152 10.56 6.98 -10.11
N ARG A 153 10.04 7.68 -11.12
CA ARG A 153 8.76 7.34 -11.75
C ARG A 153 8.94 6.13 -12.67
N PHE A 154 8.16 5.08 -12.41
CA PHE A 154 8.14 3.87 -13.22
C PHE A 154 6.89 3.75 -14.08
N ILE A 155 5.76 4.28 -13.61
CA ILE A 155 4.48 4.16 -14.30
C ILE A 155 3.80 5.52 -14.37
N GLU A 156 3.26 5.84 -15.53
CA GLU A 156 2.34 6.97 -15.74
C GLU A 156 1.33 6.56 -16.81
N LEU A 157 0.05 6.58 -16.45
CA LEU A 157 -1.03 6.26 -17.38
C LEU A 157 -2.35 6.89 -16.94
N ASP A 158 -3.34 6.78 -17.82
CA ASP A 158 -4.71 7.21 -17.54
C ASP A 158 -5.59 5.99 -17.30
N ASP A 159 -6.32 5.99 -16.19
CA ASP A 159 -7.36 5.00 -15.88
C ASP A 159 -8.41 5.61 -14.94
N ASP A 160 -9.66 5.44 -15.27
CA ASP A 160 -10.79 6.01 -14.51
C ASP A 160 -11.79 4.96 -13.99
N ARG A 161 -11.42 3.67 -14.03
CA ARG A 161 -12.32 2.58 -13.61
C ARG A 161 -12.71 2.67 -12.14
N MET A 162 -11.80 3.14 -11.27
CA MET A 162 -12.04 3.35 -9.85
C MET A 162 -12.13 4.84 -9.47
N GLY A 163 -12.59 5.69 -10.39
CA GLY A 163 -12.70 7.12 -10.15
C GLY A 163 -13.56 7.51 -8.94
N GLY A 164 -13.48 8.78 -8.55
CA GLY A 164 -14.18 9.33 -7.40
C GLY A 164 -13.38 9.22 -6.09
N TRP A 165 -14.05 9.52 -4.98
CA TRP A 165 -13.42 9.51 -3.66
C TRP A 165 -13.32 8.09 -3.07
N GLY A 166 -12.35 7.89 -2.20
CA GLY A 166 -12.21 6.64 -1.47
C GLY A 166 -11.18 6.73 -0.36
N ALA A 167 -11.09 5.66 0.42
CA ALA A 167 -10.11 5.53 1.48
C ALA A 167 -8.73 5.20 0.93
N VAL A 168 -7.74 5.21 1.81
CA VAL A 168 -6.33 4.92 1.51
C VAL A 168 -5.79 3.90 2.51
N GLY A 169 -4.73 3.19 2.12
CA GLY A 169 -4.12 2.23 3.00
C GLY A 169 -2.95 1.49 2.37
N VAL A 170 -2.63 0.34 2.96
CA VAL A 170 -1.53 -0.55 2.55
C VAL A 170 -2.04 -1.94 2.19
N TRP A 171 -1.21 -2.71 1.49
CA TRP A 171 -1.62 -3.94 0.84
C TRP A 171 -0.43 -4.90 0.70
N THR A 172 -0.71 -6.19 0.75
CA THR A 172 0.25 -7.25 0.42
C THR A 172 -0.40 -8.32 -0.45
N LYS A 173 0.38 -9.31 -0.87
CA LYS A 173 -0.09 -10.43 -1.68
C LYS A 173 0.44 -11.74 -1.16
N ALA A 174 -0.43 -12.76 -1.14
CA ALA A 174 -0.11 -14.15 -0.84
C ALA A 174 0.59 -14.32 0.53
N ASP A 175 1.76 -14.90 0.54
CA ASP A 175 2.57 -15.16 1.74
C ASP A 175 3.59 -14.07 2.05
N SER A 176 3.45 -12.89 1.44
CA SER A 176 4.33 -11.75 1.70
C SER A 176 4.30 -11.33 3.16
N VAL A 177 5.46 -11.29 3.79
CA VAL A 177 5.64 -10.65 5.09
C VAL A 177 6.35 -9.32 4.85
N THR A 178 5.67 -8.23 5.12
CA THR A 178 6.14 -6.88 4.82
C THR A 178 5.84 -5.95 6.00
N VAL A 179 6.79 -5.07 6.30
CA VAL A 179 6.62 -4.01 7.28
C VAL A 179 6.50 -2.66 6.59
N PHE A 180 5.69 -1.79 7.18
CA PHE A 180 5.36 -0.46 6.68
C PHE A 180 5.60 0.59 7.75
N ASP A 181 6.04 1.76 7.34
CA ASP A 181 6.20 2.92 8.20
C ASP A 181 6.05 4.21 7.39
N ASP A 182 5.98 5.35 8.08
CA ASP A 182 5.90 6.67 7.44
C ASP A 182 4.83 6.72 6.34
N PHE A 183 3.61 6.29 6.67
CA PHE A 183 2.48 6.38 5.77
C PHE A 183 1.99 7.83 5.71
N SER A 184 1.85 8.38 4.52
CA SER A 184 1.32 9.72 4.34
C SER A 184 0.35 9.79 3.16
N TYR A 185 -0.57 10.72 3.24
CA TYR A 185 -1.55 10.98 2.19
C TYR A 185 -2.00 12.44 2.25
N GLY A 186 -2.57 12.90 1.16
CA GLY A 186 -3.12 14.25 1.13
C GLY A 186 -3.73 14.59 -0.22
N ALA A 187 -4.59 15.60 -0.22
CA ALA A 187 -5.13 16.15 -1.45
C ALA A 187 -4.03 16.92 -2.19
N THR A 188 -4.03 16.84 -3.53
CA THR A 188 -3.26 17.79 -4.32
C THR A 188 -3.89 19.16 -4.16
N VAL A 189 -3.07 20.14 -3.76
CA VAL A 189 -3.48 21.53 -3.83
C VAL A 189 -3.55 21.88 -5.31
N GLY A 190 -4.76 22.16 -5.81
CA GLY A 190 -4.94 22.58 -7.20
C GLY A 190 -4.05 23.77 -7.50
N GLN A 191 -3.25 23.63 -8.56
CA GLN A 191 -2.59 24.79 -9.19
C GLN A 191 -3.61 25.60 -9.97
#